data_84928f83a6960fafe0f862df4335c335
#
_entry.id   84928f83a6960fafe0f862df4335c335
#
_cell.length_a   1.000
_cell.length_b   1.000
_cell.length_c   1.000
_cell.angle_alpha   90.00
_cell.angle_beta   90.00
_cell.angle_gamma   90.00
#
_symmetry.space_group_name_H-M   'P 1'
#
loop_
_entity.id
_entity.type
_entity.pdbx_description
1 polymer ?
#
loop_
_entity_poly.entity_id
_entity_poly.type
_entity_poly.pdbx_seq_one_letter_code
_entity_poly.pdbx_strand_id
1 'polypeptide(L)'
;TASQWKKLVKSGGVLDEKQEVWYPTAGSLKGAMACKDFNVPEGINTDEEWAEIRPWLRPVLLSIVKSKKVLLEGVTFKNSPSWCLHPLSCEDITVNNIQVINPWYSQNGDALDLESCKNALIINSVFDAGDDAICIKSGKDEDGRRRGEPCQNVIVKNNTVLHGHGGFVVGS
;
A
#
# COMPACT_ATOMS: atom_id res chain seq x y z
N THR A 1 -5.85 4.26 24.63
CA THR A 1 -5.98 4.49 26.09
C THR A 1 -4.67 4.24 26.82
N ALA A 2 -4.48 4.83 28.01
CA ALA A 2 -3.29 4.59 28.85
C ALA A 2 -3.09 3.09 29.19
N SER A 3 -4.18 2.34 29.34
CA SER A 3 -4.11 0.90 29.59
C SER A 3 -3.57 0.12 28.37
N GLN A 4 -4.02 0.46 27.16
CA GLN A 4 -3.52 -0.15 25.93
C GLN A 4 -2.05 0.19 25.70
N TRP A 5 -1.64 1.43 25.96
CA TRP A 5 -0.25 1.84 25.90
C TRP A 5 0.65 1.05 26.83
N LYS A 6 0.27 0.94 28.11
CA LYS A 6 1.01 0.12 29.09
C LYS A 6 1.13 -1.35 28.66
N LYS A 7 0.10 -1.89 28.03
CA LYS A 7 0.09 -3.26 27.53
C LYS A 7 1.05 -3.42 26.35
N LEU A 8 1.06 -2.44 25.45
CA LEU A 8 1.94 -2.40 24.28
C LEU A 8 3.41 -2.31 24.71
N VAL A 9 3.76 -1.39 25.60
CA VAL A 9 5.12 -1.23 26.12
C VAL A 9 5.59 -2.51 26.84
N LYS A 10 4.70 -3.18 27.56
CA LYS A 10 5.03 -4.47 28.22
C LYS A 10 5.22 -5.65 27.26
N SER A 11 4.72 -5.56 26.04
CA SER A 11 4.88 -6.63 25.05
C SER A 11 6.29 -6.73 24.44
N GLY A 12 7.18 -5.82 24.80
CA GLY A 12 8.53 -5.71 24.25
C GLY A 12 8.59 -4.58 23.22
N GLY A 13 9.59 -4.59 22.35
CA GLY A 13 9.84 -3.52 21.39
C GLY A 13 10.69 -2.39 21.96
N VAL A 14 10.73 -1.26 21.25
CA VAL A 14 11.52 -0.08 21.62
C VAL A 14 10.66 1.18 21.47
N LEU A 15 11.00 2.22 22.22
CA LEU A 15 10.38 3.53 22.11
C LEU A 15 11.33 4.50 21.38
N ASP A 16 10.77 5.50 20.74
CA ASP A 16 11.54 6.64 20.24
C ASP A 16 12.15 7.45 21.40
N GLU A 17 13.02 8.40 21.10
CA GLU A 17 13.69 9.24 22.12
C GLU A 17 12.73 10.01 23.01
N LYS A 18 11.56 10.41 22.47
CA LYS A 18 10.52 11.13 23.22
C LYS A 18 9.60 10.21 24.00
N GLN A 19 9.73 8.89 23.84
CA GLN A 19 8.86 7.86 24.41
C GLN A 19 7.37 8.01 24.01
N GLU A 20 7.11 8.56 22.85
CA GLU A 20 5.77 8.82 22.32
C GLU A 20 5.35 7.77 21.27
N VAL A 21 6.32 7.16 20.60
CA VAL A 21 6.07 6.16 19.55
C VAL A 21 6.71 4.83 19.91
N TRP A 22 5.93 3.78 19.82
CA TRP A 22 6.39 2.40 20.03
C TRP A 22 6.71 1.73 18.70
N TYR A 23 7.84 1.06 18.64
CA TYR A 23 8.26 0.27 17.49
C TYR A 23 8.45 -1.21 17.88
N PRO A 24 8.08 -2.17 17.01
CA PRO A 24 8.20 -3.58 17.33
C PRO A 24 9.64 -4.06 17.52
N THR A 25 10.60 -3.42 16.86
CA THR A 25 12.03 -3.76 16.94
C THR A 25 12.92 -2.52 16.82
N ALA A 26 14.17 -2.63 17.22
CA ALA A 26 15.18 -1.60 17.00
C ALA A 26 15.40 -1.32 15.50
N GLY A 27 15.32 -2.34 14.65
CA GLY A 27 15.40 -2.17 13.19
C GLY A 27 14.22 -1.35 12.63
N SER A 28 13.00 -1.51 13.18
CA SER A 28 11.86 -0.67 12.81
C SER A 28 12.08 0.78 13.20
N LEU A 29 12.62 1.05 14.39
CA LEU A 29 12.96 2.40 14.82
C LEU A 29 14.05 3.01 13.92
N LYS A 30 15.13 2.27 13.64
CA LYS A 30 16.22 2.72 12.74
C LYS A 30 15.68 3.05 11.35
N GLY A 31 14.83 2.22 10.79
CA GLY A 31 14.20 2.45 9.49
C GLY A 31 13.30 3.69 9.49
N ALA A 32 12.51 3.88 10.54
CA ALA A 32 11.67 5.07 10.68
C ALA A 32 12.49 6.36 10.76
N MET A 33 13.62 6.34 11.47
CA MET A 33 14.52 7.49 11.59
C MET A 33 15.25 7.80 10.28
N ALA A 34 15.55 6.77 9.47
CA ALA A 34 16.17 6.94 8.15
C ALA A 34 15.19 7.43 7.09
N CYS A 35 13.89 7.24 7.29
CA CYS A 35 12.85 7.69 6.36
C CYS A 35 12.37 9.10 6.72
N LYS A 36 12.61 10.05 5.82
CA LYS A 36 11.94 11.34 5.83
C LYS A 36 10.74 11.26 4.89
N ASP A 37 9.59 11.76 5.32
CA ASP A 37 8.37 11.89 4.50
C ASP A 37 7.83 10.56 3.90
N PHE A 38 7.97 9.45 4.62
CA PHE A 38 7.50 8.11 4.20
C PHE A 38 8.12 7.58 2.91
N ASN A 39 9.17 8.18 2.43
CA ASN A 39 9.86 7.81 1.20
C ASN A 39 10.96 6.76 1.44
N VAL A 40 11.80 6.58 0.45
CA VAL A 40 12.95 5.68 0.52
C VAL A 40 13.89 6.14 1.64
N PRO A 41 14.39 5.24 2.49
CA PRO A 41 15.36 5.59 3.52
C PRO A 41 16.60 6.24 2.94
N GLU A 42 17.02 7.36 3.53
CA GLU A 42 18.25 8.03 3.16
C GLU A 42 19.46 7.39 3.86
N GLY A 43 20.61 7.33 3.16
CA GLY A 43 21.84 6.83 3.73
C GLY A 43 21.94 5.31 3.89
N ILE A 44 21.03 4.55 3.28
CA ILE A 44 21.04 3.08 3.23
C ILE A 44 21.58 2.67 1.86
N ASN A 45 22.76 2.06 1.81
CA ASN A 45 23.50 1.82 0.57
C ASN A 45 23.92 0.37 0.35
N THR A 46 23.96 -0.46 1.40
CA THR A 46 24.40 -1.86 1.33
C THR A 46 23.27 -2.82 1.67
N ASP A 47 23.40 -4.07 1.24
CA ASP A 47 22.40 -5.12 1.53
C ASP A 47 22.27 -5.38 3.03
N GLU A 48 23.36 -5.26 3.77
CA GLU A 48 23.38 -5.42 5.23
C GLU A 48 22.56 -4.31 5.90
N GLU A 49 22.75 -3.06 5.48
CA GLU A 49 22.00 -1.91 6.00
C GLU A 49 20.50 -2.03 5.68
N TRP A 50 20.15 -2.49 4.48
CA TRP A 50 18.76 -2.79 4.12
C TRP A 50 18.18 -3.91 4.97
N ALA A 51 18.95 -4.96 5.24
CA ALA A 51 18.52 -6.07 6.09
C ALA A 51 18.20 -5.62 7.53
N GLU A 52 18.98 -4.68 8.07
CA GLU A 52 18.75 -4.14 9.42
C GLU A 52 17.41 -3.39 9.54
N ILE A 53 17.03 -2.62 8.52
CA ILE A 53 15.78 -1.84 8.54
C ILE A 53 14.59 -2.59 7.96
N ARG A 54 14.76 -3.80 7.46
CA ARG A 54 13.68 -4.61 6.87
C ARG A 54 12.41 -4.69 7.73
N PRO A 55 12.49 -4.75 9.07
CA PRO A 55 11.28 -4.73 9.91
C PRO A 55 10.44 -3.44 9.83
N TRP A 56 11.00 -2.35 9.31
CA TRP A 56 10.28 -1.12 9.02
C TRP A 56 9.60 -1.14 7.66
N LEU A 57 10.21 -1.81 6.68
CA LEU A 57 9.74 -1.81 5.30
C LEU A 57 8.42 -2.59 5.18
N ARG A 58 7.44 -1.95 4.58
CA ARG A 58 6.12 -2.54 4.33
C ARG A 58 5.93 -2.75 2.83
N PRO A 59 6.21 -3.94 2.28
CA PRO A 59 6.01 -4.19 0.86
C PRO A 59 4.53 -4.20 0.50
N VAL A 60 4.21 -3.86 -0.74
CA VAL A 60 2.90 -4.16 -1.32
C VAL A 60 2.73 -5.68 -1.44
N LEU A 61 1.50 -6.17 -1.28
CA LEU A 61 1.25 -7.62 -1.34
C LEU A 61 1.46 -8.17 -2.74
N LEU A 62 0.94 -7.48 -3.75
CA LEU A 62 1.10 -7.86 -5.15
C LEU A 62 1.45 -6.65 -6.00
N SER A 63 2.67 -6.60 -6.51
CA SER A 63 3.13 -5.60 -7.47
C SER A 63 3.23 -6.22 -8.86
N ILE A 64 2.58 -5.59 -9.84
CA ILE A 64 2.59 -6.01 -11.25
C ILE A 64 3.10 -4.82 -12.06
N VAL A 65 4.27 -4.96 -12.67
CA VAL A 65 4.93 -3.82 -13.33
C VAL A 65 5.08 -4.10 -14.83
N LYS A 66 4.74 -3.08 -15.66
CA LYS A 66 4.94 -3.07 -17.12
C LYS A 66 4.44 -4.35 -17.81
N SER A 67 3.30 -4.86 -17.36
CA SER A 67 2.70 -6.09 -17.87
C SER A 67 1.48 -5.82 -18.74
N LYS A 68 1.17 -6.75 -19.65
CA LYS A 68 -0.01 -6.68 -20.51
C LYS A 68 -0.89 -7.91 -20.35
N LYS A 69 -2.20 -7.71 -20.57
CA LYS A 69 -3.22 -8.78 -20.49
C LYS A 69 -3.23 -9.45 -19.13
N VAL A 70 -3.32 -8.63 -18.08
CA VAL A 70 -3.36 -9.07 -16.68
C VAL A 70 -4.80 -9.45 -16.30
N LEU A 71 -4.99 -10.63 -15.76
CA LEU A 71 -6.25 -11.08 -15.19
C LEU A 71 -6.06 -11.46 -13.72
N LEU A 72 -6.81 -10.78 -12.85
CA LEU A 72 -6.99 -11.17 -11.46
C LEU A 72 -8.45 -11.59 -11.28
N GLU A 73 -8.71 -12.86 -11.05
CA GLU A 73 -10.07 -13.40 -10.99
C GLU A 73 -10.24 -14.45 -9.90
N GLY A 74 -11.34 -14.35 -9.15
CA GLY A 74 -11.78 -15.36 -8.19
C GLY A 74 -10.86 -15.55 -6.98
N VAL A 75 -10.00 -14.59 -6.67
CA VAL A 75 -8.98 -14.69 -5.60
C VAL A 75 -9.31 -13.77 -4.44
N THR A 76 -8.88 -14.16 -3.24
CA THR A 76 -8.96 -13.31 -2.05
C THR A 76 -7.55 -12.91 -1.59
N PHE A 77 -7.32 -11.61 -1.46
CA PHE A 77 -6.10 -11.00 -0.92
C PHE A 77 -6.37 -10.47 0.48
N LYS A 78 -5.47 -10.72 1.44
CA LYS A 78 -5.69 -10.30 2.84
C LYS A 78 -4.42 -9.80 3.50
N ASN A 79 -4.63 -8.87 4.45
CA ASN A 79 -3.62 -8.46 5.43
C ASN A 79 -2.32 -7.98 4.77
N SER A 80 -2.44 -7.12 3.77
CA SER A 80 -1.26 -6.49 3.19
C SER A 80 -0.53 -5.61 4.23
N PRO A 81 0.80 -5.62 4.23
CA PRO A 81 1.57 -4.72 5.10
C PRO A 81 1.45 -3.24 4.72
N SER A 82 1.12 -2.95 3.47
CA SER A 82 0.89 -1.63 2.89
C SER A 82 -0.18 -1.77 1.79
N TRP A 83 -0.07 -1.07 0.66
CA TRP A 83 -0.97 -1.26 -0.48
C TRP A 83 -1.11 -2.74 -0.83
N CYS A 84 -2.30 -3.17 -1.16
CA CYS A 84 -2.53 -4.59 -1.44
C CYS A 84 -2.19 -4.95 -2.89
N LEU A 85 -2.89 -4.36 -3.83
CA LEU A 85 -2.71 -4.62 -5.26
C LEU A 85 -2.18 -3.35 -5.94
N HIS A 86 -1.01 -3.44 -6.56
CA HIS A 86 -0.37 -2.30 -7.24
C HIS A 86 0.05 -2.66 -8.67
N PRO A 87 -0.87 -2.61 -9.64
CA PRO A 87 -0.51 -2.58 -11.05
C PRO A 87 0.12 -1.22 -11.42
N LEU A 88 1.34 -1.25 -11.97
CA LEU A 88 2.11 -0.08 -12.36
C LEU A 88 2.49 -0.16 -13.84
N SER A 89 2.13 0.87 -14.63
CA SER A 89 2.42 0.95 -16.06
C SER A 89 1.98 -0.30 -16.83
N CYS A 90 0.83 -0.86 -16.48
CA CYS A 90 0.26 -2.05 -17.11
C CYS A 90 -0.82 -1.69 -18.14
N GLU A 91 -1.11 -2.62 -19.05
CA GLU A 91 -2.10 -2.46 -20.11
C GLU A 91 -3.02 -3.69 -20.22
N ASP A 92 -4.31 -3.46 -20.54
CA ASP A 92 -5.33 -4.51 -20.65
C ASP A 92 -5.48 -5.33 -19.36
N ILE A 93 -5.95 -4.67 -18.30
CA ILE A 93 -6.09 -5.26 -16.96
C ILE A 93 -7.55 -5.59 -16.72
N THR A 94 -7.81 -6.81 -16.26
CA THR A 94 -9.12 -7.21 -15.75
C THR A 94 -9.01 -7.66 -14.30
N VAL A 95 -9.77 -7.03 -13.43
CA VAL A 95 -9.98 -7.42 -12.04
C VAL A 95 -11.43 -7.81 -11.90
N ASN A 96 -11.71 -9.08 -11.70
CA ASN A 96 -13.07 -9.63 -11.68
C ASN A 96 -13.28 -10.61 -10.54
N ASN A 97 -14.38 -10.43 -9.80
CA ASN A 97 -14.79 -11.33 -8.73
C ASN A 97 -13.68 -11.64 -7.72
N ILE A 98 -12.92 -10.61 -7.32
CA ILE A 98 -11.92 -10.73 -6.24
C ILE A 98 -12.45 -10.18 -4.93
N GLN A 99 -11.77 -10.51 -3.85
CA GLN A 99 -11.94 -9.88 -2.55
C GLN A 99 -10.60 -9.34 -2.06
N VAL A 100 -10.58 -8.09 -1.59
CA VAL A 100 -9.44 -7.54 -0.86
C VAL A 100 -9.91 -7.21 0.55
N ILE A 101 -9.22 -7.74 1.56
CA ILE A 101 -9.59 -7.58 2.97
C ILE A 101 -8.36 -7.17 3.77
N ASN A 102 -8.22 -5.88 4.00
CA ASN A 102 -7.22 -5.32 4.90
C ASN A 102 -7.87 -4.86 6.20
N PRO A 103 -7.17 -4.91 7.34
CA PRO A 103 -7.71 -4.35 8.58
C PRO A 103 -8.07 -2.87 8.41
N TRP A 104 -9.24 -2.46 8.87
CA TRP A 104 -9.72 -1.08 8.77
C TRP A 104 -8.78 -0.03 9.40
N TYR A 105 -7.90 -0.45 10.29
CA TYR A 105 -6.91 0.39 10.96
C TYR A 105 -5.52 0.34 10.31
N SER A 106 -5.35 -0.39 9.22
CA SER A 106 -4.04 -0.51 8.56
C SER A 106 -3.70 0.78 7.83
N GLN A 107 -2.69 1.48 8.29
CA GLN A 107 -2.17 2.68 7.64
C GLN A 107 -1.61 2.33 6.26
N ASN A 108 -1.98 3.09 5.23
CA ASN A 108 -1.71 2.79 3.82
C ASN A 108 -2.17 1.38 3.42
N GLY A 109 -3.26 0.92 4.00
CA GLY A 109 -3.88 -0.36 3.70
C GLY A 109 -4.84 -0.28 2.51
N ASP A 110 -4.44 0.43 1.45
CA ASP A 110 -5.19 0.58 0.21
C ASP A 110 -5.45 -0.78 -0.41
N ALA A 111 -6.62 -0.97 -1.02
CA ALA A 111 -6.95 -2.26 -1.59
C ALA A 111 -6.43 -2.41 -3.03
N LEU A 112 -6.62 -1.40 -3.86
CA LEU A 112 -6.16 -1.41 -5.26
C LEU A 112 -5.65 -0.03 -5.66
N ASP A 113 -4.38 0.06 -5.96
CA ASP A 113 -3.70 1.24 -6.50
C ASP A 113 -3.36 1.02 -7.97
N LEU A 114 -4.20 1.50 -8.85
CA LEU A 114 -4.00 1.41 -10.29
C LEU A 114 -3.19 2.62 -10.76
N GLU A 115 -1.89 2.43 -11.02
CA GLU A 115 -0.98 3.52 -11.31
C GLU A 115 -0.48 3.50 -12.76
N SER A 116 -0.67 4.60 -13.49
CA SER A 116 -0.20 4.77 -14.87
C SER A 116 -0.62 3.64 -15.81
N CYS A 117 -1.79 3.06 -15.59
CA CYS A 117 -2.31 1.93 -16.33
C CYS A 117 -3.28 2.34 -17.43
N LYS A 118 -3.45 1.48 -18.45
CA LYS A 118 -4.36 1.71 -19.56
C LYS A 118 -5.30 0.53 -19.77
N ASN A 119 -6.55 0.82 -20.15
CA ASN A 119 -7.56 -0.19 -20.47
C ASN A 119 -7.80 -1.13 -19.29
N ALA A 120 -8.28 -0.62 -18.17
CA ALA A 120 -8.56 -1.41 -16.97
C ALA A 120 -10.07 -1.61 -16.77
N LEU A 121 -10.46 -2.84 -16.44
CA LEU A 121 -11.82 -3.23 -16.09
C LEU A 121 -11.82 -3.82 -14.66
N ILE A 122 -12.50 -3.15 -13.73
CA ILE A 122 -12.57 -3.55 -12.32
C ILE A 122 -14.03 -3.80 -11.99
N ILE A 123 -14.41 -5.07 -11.86
CA ILE A 123 -15.82 -5.48 -11.77
C ILE A 123 -16.08 -6.55 -10.71
N ASN A 124 -17.33 -6.57 -10.22
CA ASN A 124 -17.91 -7.65 -9.41
C ASN A 124 -17.06 -8.02 -8.17
N SER A 125 -16.34 -7.07 -7.62
CA SER A 125 -15.35 -7.32 -6.58
C SER A 125 -15.73 -6.63 -5.27
N VAL A 126 -15.14 -7.10 -4.17
CA VAL A 126 -15.38 -6.56 -2.83
C VAL A 126 -14.06 -6.05 -2.25
N PHE A 127 -14.09 -4.82 -1.76
CA PHE A 127 -12.94 -4.16 -1.17
C PHE A 127 -13.25 -3.73 0.27
N ASP A 128 -12.42 -4.19 1.19
CA ASP A 128 -12.42 -3.81 2.60
C ASP A 128 -11.03 -3.31 2.93
N ALA A 129 -10.86 -1.99 2.99
CA ALA A 129 -9.57 -1.32 3.04
C ALA A 129 -9.37 -0.57 4.36
N GLY A 130 -8.11 -0.42 4.75
CA GLY A 130 -7.72 0.42 5.87
C GLY A 130 -7.40 1.86 5.47
N ASP A 131 -7.20 2.10 4.17
CA ASP A 131 -7.00 3.40 3.54
C ASP A 131 -7.94 3.48 2.33
N ASP A 132 -7.51 3.86 1.13
CA ASP A 132 -8.38 3.96 -0.05
C ASP A 132 -8.72 2.57 -0.63
N ALA A 133 -9.98 2.39 -1.09
CA ALA A 133 -10.40 1.10 -1.64
C ALA A 133 -9.94 0.91 -3.10
N ILE A 134 -10.32 1.83 -3.99
CA ILE A 134 -9.87 1.82 -5.39
C ILE A 134 -9.28 3.19 -5.71
N CYS A 135 -7.99 3.22 -5.94
CA CYS A 135 -7.25 4.45 -6.18
C CYS A 135 -6.65 4.48 -7.58
N ILE A 136 -6.88 5.57 -8.31
CA ILE A 136 -6.35 5.78 -9.65
C ILE A 136 -5.24 6.82 -9.56
N LYS A 137 -4.01 6.41 -9.88
CA LYS A 137 -2.80 7.22 -9.75
C LYS A 137 -2.08 7.36 -11.10
N SER A 138 -1.32 8.44 -11.25
CA SER A 138 -0.50 8.69 -12.45
C SER A 138 0.95 9.06 -12.08
N GLY A 139 1.42 8.49 -10.98
CA GLY A 139 2.72 8.77 -10.39
C GLY A 139 2.68 9.86 -9.33
N LYS A 140 3.80 10.04 -8.67
CA LYS A 140 3.96 11.01 -7.58
C LYS A 140 5.07 12.00 -7.91
N ASP A 141 4.84 13.27 -7.59
CA ASP A 141 5.80 14.35 -7.62
C ASP A 141 6.57 14.47 -8.96
N GLU A 142 7.87 14.67 -8.90
CA GLU A 142 8.72 14.82 -10.07
C GLU A 142 8.83 13.54 -10.90
N ASP A 143 8.90 12.37 -10.26
CA ASP A 143 8.95 11.10 -10.98
C ASP A 143 7.69 10.86 -11.80
N GLY A 144 6.51 11.15 -11.25
CA GLY A 144 5.25 11.07 -12.00
C GLY A 144 5.22 12.02 -13.19
N ARG A 145 5.65 13.27 -12.99
CA ARG A 145 5.73 14.26 -14.08
C ARG A 145 6.74 13.85 -15.15
N ARG A 146 7.88 13.31 -14.75
CA ARG A 146 8.93 12.83 -15.67
C ARG A 146 8.47 11.62 -16.48
N ARG A 147 7.77 10.67 -15.85
CA ARG A 147 7.19 9.51 -16.53
C ARG A 147 6.14 9.93 -17.55
N GLY A 148 5.29 10.87 -17.20
CA GLY A 148 4.25 11.38 -18.08
C GLY A 148 3.23 10.31 -18.52
N GLU A 149 3.05 9.27 -17.72
CA GLU A 149 2.17 8.14 -18.02
C GLU A 149 0.83 8.29 -17.28
N PRO A 150 -0.25 8.74 -17.96
CA PRO A 150 -1.54 8.86 -17.31
C PRO A 150 -2.18 7.48 -17.08
N CYS A 151 -2.99 7.37 -16.02
CA CYS A 151 -3.94 6.28 -15.88
C CYS A 151 -5.20 6.62 -16.68
N GLN A 152 -5.60 5.76 -17.63
CA GLN A 152 -6.68 6.10 -18.58
C GLN A 152 -7.49 4.89 -19.05
N ASN A 153 -8.71 5.13 -19.54
CA ASN A 153 -9.65 4.10 -20.00
C ASN A 153 -9.94 3.07 -18.90
N VAL A 154 -10.38 3.54 -17.74
CA VAL A 154 -10.69 2.71 -16.58
C VAL A 154 -12.20 2.62 -16.42
N ILE A 155 -12.72 1.39 -16.32
CA ILE A 155 -14.12 1.09 -16.03
C ILE A 155 -14.19 0.42 -14.67
N VAL A 156 -14.94 1.02 -13.74
CA VAL A 156 -15.22 0.49 -12.42
C VAL A 156 -16.73 0.25 -12.31
N LYS A 157 -17.17 -1.00 -12.15
CA LYS A 157 -18.59 -1.34 -12.17
C LYS A 157 -18.91 -2.52 -11.27
N ASN A 158 -20.08 -2.47 -10.61
CA ASN A 158 -20.60 -3.55 -9.77
C ASN A 158 -19.63 -4.00 -8.65
N ASN A 159 -18.89 -3.07 -8.07
CA ASN A 159 -18.03 -3.36 -6.93
C ASN A 159 -18.72 -2.91 -5.64
N THR A 160 -18.32 -3.53 -4.54
CA THR A 160 -18.75 -3.17 -3.19
C THR A 160 -17.54 -2.74 -2.38
N VAL A 161 -17.61 -1.58 -1.75
CA VAL A 161 -16.64 -1.14 -0.75
C VAL A 161 -17.28 -1.22 0.62
N LEU A 162 -16.67 -1.97 1.53
CA LEU A 162 -17.15 -2.13 2.90
C LEU A 162 -16.58 -1.04 3.82
N HIS A 163 -15.26 -0.87 3.81
CA HIS A 163 -14.53 0.20 4.48
C HIS A 163 -13.48 0.79 3.55
N GLY A 164 -13.09 2.03 3.83
CA GLY A 164 -12.03 2.77 3.13
C GLY A 164 -12.12 4.25 3.47
N HIS A 165 -11.01 4.98 3.38
CA HIS A 165 -11.04 6.45 3.48
C HIS A 165 -11.77 7.04 2.27
N GLY A 166 -11.51 6.49 1.07
CA GLY A 166 -12.27 6.75 -0.14
C GLY A 166 -12.69 5.45 -0.82
N GLY A 167 -13.95 5.35 -1.26
CA GLY A 167 -14.42 4.17 -2.01
C GLY A 167 -13.83 4.12 -3.42
N PHE A 168 -13.76 5.28 -4.06
CA PHE A 168 -13.09 5.51 -5.34
C PHE A 168 -12.37 6.85 -5.30
N VAL A 169 -11.08 6.86 -5.55
CA VAL A 169 -10.22 8.03 -5.39
C VAL A 169 -9.40 8.25 -6.67
N VAL A 170 -9.24 9.50 -7.06
CA VAL A 170 -8.33 9.93 -8.12
C VAL A 170 -7.27 10.81 -7.50
N GLY A 171 -6.04 10.32 -7.54
CA GLY A 171 -4.90 10.96 -6.90
C GLY A 171 -4.36 10.13 -5.73
N SER A 172 -3.77 10.77 -4.74
CA SER A 172 -3.19 10.07 -3.60
C SER A 172 -3.64 10.65 -2.28
#